data_26d42727e3b982dd841048b837d817bb
#
_entry.id   26d42727e3b982dd841048b837d817bb
#
_cell.length_a   1.000
_cell.length_b   1.000
_cell.length_c   1.000
_cell.angle_alpha   90.00
_cell.angle_beta   90.00
_cell.angle_gamma   90.00
#
_symmetry.space_group_name_H-M   'P 1'
#
loop_
_entity.id
_entity.type
_entity.pdbx_description
1 polymer ?
#
loop_
_entity_poly.entity_id
_entity_poly.type
_entity_poly.pdbx_seq_one_letter_code
_entity_poly.pdbx_strand_id
1 'polypeptide(L)'
;MRILKRAAALFAVTALAAALLTGCHGSKGRAQFEVPEHFDENQKIELTFWAKNDTNKTQTQIYEKAISDFEALYPNVDINMRLYTDYGKIYNDVITNISTITTPNICITYPDHIATYMTGDNVVVPLDSLIANSKYGLAGSELKFDGPSAEEVVPQFMEECAIGGTHYALPYMRSTEACYVNKTFVEKLGYELPDVLTWDFIWEVSEAAMAKDADGNFLVNGQKVMIPFIDKSTDNMMIQMLKEKDAGYSTDEGEVLLFNDTTREILKTVSEHAKTGAFSTFKISSYPANFLDAGQCIFAIDSTAGATWMGSHAPLSDISKDKFVEFETEVRMFPQYDPASPKMISQGPSVCIFNKEDPQVVLASWLFAQYLTSNDVQIAYSQTEGYVPVTLKAQTSEEYQDYLSRLGEDNNLHYDVKIKAAKLLIDNVQYTFVTPVFNGSTSLRDAAGQLIEDVTKAVRRKKTVDDAYLDALFDDVTALYRLDQTTGMAGGSKEDMGPLPAASKALLAVLAVTWVLIGIYFVRDKIRKSHGS
;
A
#
# COMPACT_ATOMS: atom_id res chain seq x y z
N MET A 1 29.29 -58.92 0.41
CA MET A 1 29.41 -57.65 -0.36
C MET A 1 28.11 -57.14 -1.00
N ARG A 2 27.28 -57.97 -1.64
CA ARG A 2 25.97 -57.53 -2.26
C ARG A 2 24.92 -57.07 -1.21
N ILE A 3 24.88 -57.66 -0.03
CA ILE A 3 23.90 -57.35 1.04
C ILE A 3 24.24 -56.01 1.70
N LEU A 4 25.54 -55.73 1.95
CA LEU A 4 25.96 -54.42 2.49
C LEU A 4 25.63 -53.25 1.53
N LYS A 5 25.77 -53.46 0.19
CA LYS A 5 25.43 -52.43 -0.82
C LYS A 5 23.91 -52.19 -0.87
N ARG A 6 23.07 -53.24 -0.70
CA ARG A 6 21.61 -53.10 -0.65
C ARG A 6 21.14 -52.43 0.67
N ALA A 7 21.76 -52.73 1.78
CA ALA A 7 21.48 -52.06 3.07
C ALA A 7 21.88 -50.56 3.04
N ALA A 8 23.04 -50.25 2.46
CA ALA A 8 23.48 -48.87 2.28
C ALA A 8 22.58 -48.08 1.32
N ALA A 9 22.11 -48.68 0.24
CA ALA A 9 21.17 -48.06 -0.69
C ALA A 9 19.80 -47.81 -0.01
N LEU A 10 19.31 -48.75 0.80
CA LEU A 10 18.06 -48.58 1.54
C LEU A 10 18.17 -47.50 2.58
N PHE A 11 19.30 -47.45 3.30
CA PHE A 11 19.59 -46.38 4.29
C PHE A 11 19.69 -45.00 3.63
N ALA A 12 20.30 -44.90 2.42
CA ALA A 12 20.38 -43.66 1.68
C ALA A 12 19.00 -43.19 1.20
N VAL A 13 18.13 -44.08 0.72
CA VAL A 13 16.76 -43.78 0.29
C VAL A 13 15.89 -43.33 1.50
N THR A 14 16.08 -44.00 2.65
CA THR A 14 15.33 -43.60 3.87
C THR A 14 15.84 -42.31 4.50
N ALA A 15 17.14 -42.03 4.45
CA ALA A 15 17.70 -40.76 4.86
C ALA A 15 17.23 -39.61 3.92
N LEU A 16 17.14 -39.88 2.63
CA LEU A 16 16.61 -38.92 1.65
C LEU A 16 15.10 -38.68 1.86
N ALA A 17 14.31 -39.73 2.10
CA ALA A 17 12.88 -39.61 2.39
C ALA A 17 12.63 -38.91 3.74
N ALA A 18 13.44 -39.18 4.77
CA ALA A 18 13.38 -38.46 6.03
C ALA A 18 13.77 -36.97 5.88
N ALA A 19 14.77 -36.65 5.08
CA ALA A 19 15.15 -35.27 4.76
C ALA A 19 14.07 -34.54 3.97
N LEU A 20 13.30 -35.23 3.11
CA LEU A 20 12.16 -34.66 2.41
C LEU A 20 10.93 -34.46 3.32
N LEU A 21 10.81 -35.22 4.39
CA LEU A 21 9.73 -35.08 5.38
C LEU A 21 10.03 -34.01 6.46
N THR A 22 11.29 -33.62 6.63
CA THR A 22 11.66 -32.50 7.53
C THR A 22 11.46 -31.14 6.87
N GLY A 23 11.08 -31.06 5.59
CA GLY A 23 10.86 -29.84 4.84
C GLY A 23 9.57 -29.08 5.18
N CYS A 24 8.70 -29.60 6.05
CA CYS A 24 7.49 -28.93 6.50
C CYS A 24 7.49 -28.75 8.01
N HIS A 25 8.56 -28.21 8.56
CA HIS A 25 8.44 -27.51 9.84
C HIS A 25 7.95 -26.13 9.49
N GLY A 26 6.75 -25.79 9.97
CA GLY A 26 6.29 -24.40 9.99
C GLY A 26 7.43 -23.54 10.51
N SER A 27 7.58 -22.35 9.96
CA SER A 27 8.60 -21.39 10.39
C SER A 27 8.71 -21.42 11.91
N LYS A 28 9.89 -21.71 12.44
CA LYS A 28 10.13 -21.51 13.88
C LYS A 28 9.81 -20.05 14.13
N GLY A 29 8.77 -19.78 14.94
CA GLY A 29 8.41 -18.42 15.31
C GLY A 29 9.67 -17.70 15.77
N ARG A 30 9.88 -16.49 15.29
CA ARG A 30 11.01 -15.66 15.75
C ARG A 30 10.80 -15.31 17.22
N ALA A 31 11.88 -15.21 17.99
CA ALA A 31 11.81 -14.68 19.34
C ALA A 31 11.23 -13.25 19.29
N GLN A 32 10.49 -12.87 20.31
CA GLN A 32 10.05 -11.50 20.46
C GLN A 32 11.28 -10.60 20.57
N PHE A 33 11.25 -9.46 19.86
CA PHE A 33 12.34 -8.49 19.92
C PHE A 33 12.36 -7.78 21.28
N GLU A 34 13.55 -7.66 21.85
CA GLU A 34 13.82 -6.83 23.04
C GLU A 34 14.87 -5.79 22.67
N VAL A 35 14.66 -4.54 23.10
CA VAL A 35 15.58 -3.43 22.81
C VAL A 35 16.91 -3.67 23.54
N PRO A 36 18.05 -3.74 22.84
CA PRO A 36 19.36 -3.88 23.48
C PRO A 36 19.67 -2.69 24.40
N GLU A 37 20.39 -2.95 25.48
CA GLU A 37 20.83 -1.90 26.40
C GLU A 37 21.79 -0.92 25.76
N HIS A 38 22.65 -1.39 24.83
CA HIS A 38 23.62 -0.62 24.09
C HIS A 38 23.66 -1.04 22.63
N PHE A 39 23.87 -0.08 21.74
CA PHE A 39 24.21 -0.34 20.35
C PHE A 39 25.69 -0.69 20.23
N ASP A 40 26.01 -1.85 19.64
CA ASP A 40 27.41 -2.28 19.48
C ASP A 40 28.01 -1.71 18.19
N GLU A 41 28.72 -0.61 18.34
CA GLU A 41 29.41 0.07 17.22
C GLU A 41 30.61 -0.74 16.66
N ASN A 42 31.06 -1.82 17.33
CA ASN A 42 32.14 -2.67 16.84
C ASN A 42 31.62 -3.81 15.96
N GLN A 43 30.32 -4.13 16.07
CA GLN A 43 29.70 -5.14 15.24
C GLN A 43 29.42 -4.58 13.85
N LYS A 44 29.93 -5.24 12.80
CA LYS A 44 29.55 -4.93 11.42
C LYS A 44 28.16 -5.46 11.14
N ILE A 45 27.30 -4.59 10.64
CA ILE A 45 25.88 -4.86 10.36
C ILE A 45 25.61 -4.52 8.89
N GLU A 46 25.02 -5.47 8.17
CA GLU A 46 24.51 -5.26 6.82
C GLU A 46 22.98 -5.19 6.87
N LEU A 47 22.40 -4.12 6.32
CA LEU A 47 20.96 -3.92 6.22
C LEU A 47 20.51 -3.99 4.76
N THR A 48 19.32 -4.52 4.55
CA THR A 48 18.60 -4.45 3.28
C THR A 48 17.42 -3.52 3.41
N PHE A 49 17.37 -2.49 2.56
CA PHE A 49 16.31 -1.50 2.52
C PHE A 49 15.55 -1.57 1.19
N TRP A 50 14.23 -1.81 1.23
CA TRP A 50 13.37 -1.88 0.05
C TRP A 50 12.49 -0.65 -0.03
N ALA A 51 12.60 0.09 -1.13
CA ALA A 51 11.85 1.31 -1.37
C ALA A 51 11.26 1.35 -2.79
N LYS A 52 10.23 2.16 -2.96
CA LYS A 52 9.65 2.44 -4.27
C LYS A 52 10.47 3.50 -4.99
N ASN A 53 10.64 3.34 -6.29
CA ASN A 53 11.16 4.34 -7.20
C ASN A 53 10.09 4.65 -8.26
N ASP A 54 9.53 5.84 -8.21
CA ASP A 54 8.52 6.35 -9.15
C ASP A 54 9.09 6.93 -10.44
N THR A 55 10.23 6.47 -10.90
CA THR A 55 10.91 7.11 -12.05
C THR A 55 11.44 8.53 -11.76
N ASN A 56 11.15 9.08 -10.61
CA ASN A 56 11.68 10.35 -10.13
C ASN A 56 13.10 10.16 -9.59
N LYS A 57 14.09 10.50 -10.42
CA LYS A 57 15.50 10.36 -10.05
C LYS A 57 15.89 11.15 -8.80
N THR A 58 15.21 12.26 -8.53
CA THR A 58 15.47 13.09 -7.34
C THR A 58 15.14 12.31 -6.07
N GLN A 59 14.05 11.55 -6.06
CA GLN A 59 13.71 10.70 -4.90
C GLN A 59 14.76 9.62 -4.65
N THR A 60 15.28 8.98 -5.71
CA THR A 60 16.37 8.02 -5.59
C THR A 60 17.62 8.65 -4.98
N GLN A 61 17.99 9.84 -5.44
CA GLN A 61 19.15 10.57 -4.91
C GLN A 61 19.00 10.95 -3.44
N ILE A 62 17.78 11.25 -2.99
CA ILE A 62 17.50 11.53 -1.58
C ILE A 62 17.72 10.26 -0.73
N TYR A 63 17.27 9.09 -1.19
CA TYR A 63 17.56 7.83 -0.50
C TYR A 63 19.07 7.54 -0.47
N GLU A 64 19.76 7.67 -1.59
CA GLU A 64 21.22 7.46 -1.68
C GLU A 64 21.99 8.40 -0.74
N LYS A 65 21.57 9.68 -0.69
CA LYS A 65 22.14 10.65 0.25
C LYS A 65 21.85 10.29 1.70
N ALA A 66 20.61 9.92 2.03
CA ALA A 66 20.25 9.53 3.39
C ALA A 66 21.04 8.30 3.87
N ILE A 67 21.25 7.32 3.00
CA ILE A 67 22.09 6.16 3.29
C ILE A 67 23.55 6.59 3.54
N SER A 68 24.13 7.36 2.64
CA SER A 68 25.54 7.82 2.77
C SER A 68 25.76 8.64 4.03
N ASP A 69 24.83 9.54 4.37
CA ASP A 69 24.94 10.38 5.56
C ASP A 69 24.78 9.54 6.84
N PHE A 70 23.85 8.57 6.84
CA PHE A 70 23.67 7.65 7.96
C PHE A 70 24.89 6.76 8.19
N GLU A 71 25.47 6.19 7.15
CA GLU A 71 26.68 5.37 7.22
C GLU A 71 27.91 6.19 7.70
N ALA A 72 27.96 7.47 7.40
CA ALA A 72 28.99 8.37 7.95
C ALA A 72 28.86 8.55 9.48
N LEU A 73 27.62 8.53 10.01
CA LEU A 73 27.33 8.58 11.46
C LEU A 73 27.53 7.23 12.15
N TYR A 74 27.20 6.14 11.47
CA TYR A 74 27.28 4.77 11.96
C TYR A 74 28.13 3.90 11.01
N PRO A 75 29.47 4.05 11.00
CA PRO A 75 30.35 3.43 10.00
C PRO A 75 30.46 1.90 10.11
N ASN A 76 29.86 1.31 11.12
CA ASN A 76 29.72 -0.13 11.28
C ASN A 76 28.45 -0.70 10.60
N VAL A 77 27.58 0.16 10.02
CA VAL A 77 26.37 -0.24 9.31
C VAL A 77 26.55 0.01 7.82
N ASP A 78 26.23 -0.97 6.99
CA ASP A 78 26.23 -0.93 5.53
C ASP A 78 24.81 -1.21 5.02
N ILE A 79 24.26 -0.33 4.16
CA ILE A 79 22.86 -0.39 3.74
C ILE A 79 22.74 -0.66 2.25
N ASN A 80 22.21 -1.83 1.91
CA ASN A 80 21.95 -2.26 0.56
C ASN A 80 20.50 -1.91 0.15
N MET A 81 20.33 -0.88 -0.66
CA MET A 81 19.01 -0.46 -1.15
C MET A 81 18.58 -1.25 -2.37
N ARG A 82 17.31 -1.71 -2.37
CA ARG A 82 16.63 -2.26 -3.55
C ARG A 82 15.41 -1.41 -3.88
N LEU A 83 15.32 -0.96 -5.13
CA LEU A 83 14.21 -0.14 -5.64
C LEU A 83 13.21 -0.99 -6.42
N TYR A 84 11.94 -0.69 -6.22
CA TYR A 84 10.79 -1.31 -6.87
C TYR A 84 9.97 -0.27 -7.62
N THR A 85 9.28 -0.68 -8.67
CA THR A 85 8.45 0.23 -9.46
C THR A 85 7.11 0.56 -8.80
N ASP A 86 6.63 -0.30 -7.89
CA ASP A 86 5.37 -0.09 -7.16
C ASP A 86 5.36 -0.83 -5.81
N TYR A 87 4.46 -0.40 -4.91
CA TYR A 87 4.31 -1.00 -3.58
C TYR A 87 3.73 -2.43 -3.61
N GLY A 88 2.93 -2.76 -4.62
CA GLY A 88 2.38 -4.11 -4.78
C GLY A 88 3.47 -5.15 -5.04
N LYS A 89 4.55 -4.78 -5.75
CA LYS A 89 5.72 -5.65 -5.92
C LYS A 89 6.50 -5.84 -4.63
N ILE A 90 6.67 -4.78 -3.82
CA ILE A 90 7.26 -4.90 -2.48
C ILE A 90 6.42 -5.86 -1.64
N TYR A 91 5.10 -5.66 -1.63
CA TYR A 91 4.15 -6.51 -0.90
C TYR A 91 4.29 -7.98 -1.26
N ASN A 92 4.24 -8.32 -2.56
CA ASN A 92 4.33 -9.70 -3.03
C ASN A 92 5.69 -10.34 -2.71
N ASP A 93 6.79 -9.59 -2.88
CA ASP A 93 8.12 -10.08 -2.55
C ASP A 93 8.27 -10.29 -1.04
N VAL A 94 7.76 -9.40 -0.19
CA VAL A 94 7.79 -9.58 1.26
C VAL A 94 7.05 -10.84 1.66
N ILE A 95 5.80 -11.05 1.21
CA ILE A 95 5.01 -12.26 1.53
C ILE A 95 5.78 -13.53 1.15
N THR A 96 6.37 -13.55 -0.04
CA THR A 96 7.16 -14.70 -0.51
C THR A 96 8.36 -14.94 0.41
N ASN A 97 9.01 -13.88 0.89
CA ASN A 97 10.21 -13.96 1.72
C ASN A 97 9.93 -14.25 3.21
N ILE A 98 8.68 -14.08 3.69
CA ILE A 98 8.30 -14.43 5.06
C ILE A 98 8.53 -15.93 5.32
N SER A 99 8.07 -16.79 4.41
CA SER A 99 8.18 -18.25 4.55
C SER A 99 9.63 -18.76 4.50
N THR A 100 10.52 -18.03 3.83
CA THR A 100 11.95 -18.38 3.67
C THR A 100 12.86 -17.67 4.67
N ILE A 101 12.31 -16.80 5.54
CA ILE A 101 13.05 -16.00 6.54
C ILE A 101 14.08 -15.05 5.87
N THR A 102 13.79 -14.60 4.64
CA THR A 102 14.65 -13.71 3.84
C THR A 102 14.03 -12.34 3.60
N THR A 103 13.09 -11.91 4.47
CA THR A 103 12.53 -10.56 4.44
C THR A 103 13.63 -9.50 4.48
N PRO A 104 13.44 -8.30 3.91
CA PRO A 104 14.39 -7.20 4.12
C PRO A 104 14.51 -6.86 5.62
N ASN A 105 15.43 -5.99 5.97
CA ASN A 105 15.48 -5.41 7.30
C ASN A 105 14.43 -4.32 7.46
N ILE A 106 14.28 -3.51 6.41
CA ILE A 106 13.40 -2.33 6.36
C ILE A 106 12.71 -2.30 5.01
N CYS A 107 11.42 -1.98 4.99
CA CYS A 107 10.76 -1.61 3.75
C CYS A 107 9.83 -0.41 3.93
N ILE A 108 9.64 0.35 2.86
CA ILE A 108 8.61 1.38 2.77
C ILE A 108 7.35 0.73 2.18
N THR A 109 6.24 0.78 2.92
CA THR A 109 5.01 0.06 2.59
C THR A 109 3.79 0.70 3.24
N TYR A 110 2.61 0.20 2.94
CA TYR A 110 1.35 0.67 3.55
C TYR A 110 0.95 -0.14 4.78
N PRO A 111 0.20 0.45 5.74
CA PRO A 111 -0.33 -0.27 6.91
C PRO A 111 -1.12 -1.53 6.55
N ASP A 112 -1.98 -1.50 5.52
CA ASP A 112 -2.73 -2.66 5.03
C ASP A 112 -1.83 -3.84 4.65
N HIS A 113 -0.67 -3.56 4.05
CA HIS A 113 0.33 -4.57 3.72
C HIS A 113 0.96 -5.15 4.98
N ILE A 114 1.27 -4.29 5.97
CA ILE A 114 1.89 -4.70 7.24
C ILE A 114 0.99 -5.68 7.98
N ALA A 115 -0.33 -5.46 8.01
CA ALA A 115 -1.26 -6.39 8.62
C ALA A 115 -1.15 -7.80 8.04
N THR A 116 -0.95 -7.92 6.72
CA THR A 116 -0.70 -9.22 6.08
C THR A 116 0.67 -9.79 6.46
N TYR A 117 1.72 -8.97 6.59
CA TYR A 117 3.05 -9.44 7.01
C TYR A 117 3.05 -10.01 8.44
N MET A 118 2.14 -9.54 9.29
CA MET A 118 1.97 -10.01 10.66
C MET A 118 1.34 -11.40 10.77
N THR A 119 0.91 -12.02 9.66
CA THR A 119 0.45 -13.43 9.66
C THR A 119 1.54 -14.43 10.03
N GLY A 120 2.82 -14.04 9.96
CA GLY A 120 3.95 -14.82 10.48
C GLY A 120 4.28 -14.43 11.94
N ASP A 121 4.57 -15.43 12.79
CA ASP A 121 4.91 -15.20 14.20
C ASP A 121 6.13 -14.27 14.35
N ASN A 122 5.95 -13.11 14.98
CA ASN A 122 6.97 -12.10 15.24
C ASN A 122 7.81 -11.68 14.01
N VAL A 123 7.19 -11.60 12.83
CA VAL A 123 7.87 -11.21 11.58
C VAL A 123 8.12 -9.71 11.54
N VAL A 124 7.13 -8.92 11.95
CA VAL A 124 7.22 -7.45 12.02
C VAL A 124 7.53 -7.05 13.47
N VAL A 125 8.39 -6.06 13.64
CA VAL A 125 8.78 -5.54 14.96
C VAL A 125 7.69 -4.60 15.48
N PRO A 126 7.11 -4.86 16.67
CA PRO A 126 6.31 -3.86 17.38
C PRO A 126 7.22 -2.72 17.85
N LEU A 127 6.86 -1.47 17.53
CA LEU A 127 7.76 -0.34 17.71
C LEU A 127 7.58 0.43 19.04
N ASP A 128 6.53 0.16 19.82
CA ASP A 128 6.23 0.97 21.02
C ASP A 128 7.40 1.01 22.03
N SER A 129 8.07 -0.12 22.26
CA SER A 129 9.24 -0.18 23.13
C SER A 129 10.46 0.57 22.56
N LEU A 130 10.60 0.60 21.25
CA LEU A 130 11.61 1.39 20.55
C LEU A 130 11.27 2.87 20.60
N ILE A 131 10.05 3.26 20.28
CA ILE A 131 9.56 4.65 20.31
C ILE A 131 9.81 5.27 21.68
N ALA A 132 9.46 4.55 22.77
CA ALA A 132 9.59 5.03 24.15
C ALA A 132 10.99 4.87 24.75
N ASN A 133 11.97 4.32 24.03
CA ASN A 133 13.30 4.10 24.55
C ASN A 133 14.05 5.42 24.76
N SER A 134 14.56 5.66 25.97
CA SER A 134 15.20 6.94 26.32
C SER A 134 16.55 7.18 25.62
N LYS A 135 17.23 6.11 25.18
CA LYS A 135 18.54 6.18 24.51
C LYS A 135 18.39 6.24 22.98
N TYR A 136 17.64 5.32 22.43
CA TYR A 136 17.55 5.05 20.99
C TYR A 136 16.16 5.32 20.41
N GLY A 137 15.21 5.77 21.23
CA GLY A 137 13.85 6.08 20.79
C GLY A 137 13.75 7.41 20.04
N LEU A 138 12.53 7.86 19.81
CA LEU A 138 12.31 9.18 19.20
C LEU A 138 12.89 10.27 20.10
N ALA A 139 13.76 11.11 19.55
CA ALA A 139 14.60 12.06 20.30
C ALA A 139 15.50 11.43 21.39
N GLY A 140 15.90 10.17 21.21
CA GLY A 140 16.74 9.46 22.17
C GLY A 140 18.11 10.10 22.40
N SER A 141 18.62 9.98 23.63
CA SER A 141 19.84 10.68 24.07
C SER A 141 21.14 10.19 23.42
N GLU A 142 21.14 8.98 22.82
CA GLU A 142 22.30 8.37 22.16
C GLU A 142 22.19 8.36 20.61
N LEU A 143 21.22 9.11 20.04
CA LEU A 143 21.15 9.33 18.60
C LEU A 143 22.30 10.23 18.14
N LYS A 144 22.93 9.89 17.01
CA LYS A 144 23.99 10.70 16.38
C LYS A 144 23.46 11.74 15.38
N PHE A 145 22.15 11.95 15.34
CA PHE A 145 21.46 12.88 14.46
C PHE A 145 20.27 13.53 15.19
N ASP A 146 19.78 14.64 14.68
CA ASP A 146 18.56 15.31 15.17
C ASP A 146 17.33 14.55 14.66
N GLY A 147 16.93 13.50 15.39
CA GLY A 147 15.75 12.71 15.11
C GLY A 147 14.47 13.39 15.61
N PRO A 148 13.31 13.11 15.03
CA PRO A 148 12.05 13.66 15.51
C PRO A 148 11.71 13.14 16.90
N SER A 149 11.06 13.98 17.73
CA SER A 149 10.38 13.50 18.93
C SER A 149 8.99 12.93 18.62
N ALA A 150 8.42 12.17 19.55
CA ALA A 150 7.08 11.62 19.36
C ALA A 150 6.02 12.73 19.25
N GLU A 151 6.21 13.83 19.95
CA GLU A 151 5.31 14.99 19.96
C GLU A 151 5.41 15.82 18.67
N GLU A 152 6.52 15.70 17.93
CA GLU A 152 6.69 16.37 16.65
C GLU A 152 5.96 15.64 15.51
N VAL A 153 5.71 14.34 15.63
CA VAL A 153 4.96 13.59 14.62
C VAL A 153 3.48 14.01 14.67
N VAL A 154 2.90 14.29 13.51
CA VAL A 154 1.47 14.63 13.42
C VAL A 154 0.65 13.47 13.99
N PRO A 155 -0.19 13.69 15.03
CA PRO A 155 -0.87 12.61 15.74
C PRO A 155 -1.68 11.68 14.82
N GLN A 156 -2.44 12.24 13.87
CA GLN A 156 -3.22 11.48 12.91
C GLN A 156 -2.34 10.53 12.08
N PHE A 157 -1.16 10.97 11.67
CA PHE A 157 -0.24 10.17 10.87
C PHE A 157 0.42 9.05 11.68
N MET A 158 0.65 9.29 12.98
CA MET A 158 1.18 8.25 13.88
C MET A 158 0.12 7.18 14.17
N GLU A 159 -1.13 7.59 14.38
CA GLU A 159 -2.26 6.68 14.63
C GLU A 159 -2.48 5.71 13.46
N GLU A 160 -2.27 6.15 12.21
CA GLU A 160 -2.35 5.31 11.01
C GLU A 160 -1.37 4.12 11.02
N CYS A 161 -0.31 4.19 11.82
CA CYS A 161 0.72 3.15 11.94
C CYS A 161 0.42 2.15 13.06
N ALA A 162 -0.69 2.32 13.79
CA ALA A 162 -1.12 1.43 14.85
C ALA A 162 -2.07 0.36 14.29
N ILE A 163 -1.83 -0.90 14.66
CA ILE A 163 -2.67 -2.04 14.35
C ILE A 163 -3.02 -2.72 15.68
N GLY A 164 -4.32 -2.75 16.02
CA GLY A 164 -4.75 -3.26 17.31
C GLY A 164 -4.15 -2.51 18.52
N GLY A 165 -3.88 -1.22 18.37
CA GLY A 165 -3.34 -0.35 19.41
C GLY A 165 -1.82 -0.42 19.60
N THR A 166 -1.09 -1.15 18.75
CA THR A 166 0.38 -1.27 18.75
C THR A 166 0.93 -0.70 17.44
N HIS A 167 1.99 0.13 17.53
CA HIS A 167 2.63 0.68 16.34
C HIS A 167 3.57 -0.35 15.69
N TYR A 168 3.39 -0.60 14.39
CA TYR A 168 4.22 -1.52 13.59
C TYR A 168 4.98 -0.83 12.47
N ALA A 169 4.86 0.48 12.38
CA ALA A 169 5.62 1.31 11.45
C ALA A 169 5.82 2.72 11.99
N LEU A 170 6.74 3.47 11.38
CA LEU A 170 6.80 4.93 11.47
C LEU A 170 6.16 5.54 10.22
N PRO A 171 5.37 6.62 10.34
CA PRO A 171 4.90 7.34 9.17
C PRO A 171 6.11 7.91 8.41
N TYR A 172 6.13 7.77 7.07
CA TYR A 172 7.24 8.26 6.27
C TYR A 172 6.86 9.51 5.48
N MET A 173 5.87 9.42 4.61
CA MET A 173 5.29 10.52 3.86
C MET A 173 3.77 10.37 3.86
N ARG A 174 3.06 11.49 3.78
CA ARG A 174 1.61 11.45 3.69
C ARG A 174 1.12 12.18 2.45
N SER A 175 0.02 11.70 1.94
CA SER A 175 -0.73 12.21 0.82
C SER A 175 -2.23 12.01 1.06
N THR A 176 -3.04 12.53 0.16
CA THR A 176 -4.48 12.26 0.09
C THR A 176 -4.88 12.14 -1.38
N GLU A 177 -6.11 11.77 -1.66
CA GLU A 177 -6.68 11.94 -2.99
C GLU A 177 -7.09 13.39 -3.20
N ALA A 178 -6.79 13.92 -4.37
CA ALA A 178 -7.18 15.26 -4.81
C ALA A 178 -7.90 15.21 -6.15
N CYS A 179 -8.78 16.17 -6.38
CA CYS A 179 -9.37 16.40 -7.68
C CYS A 179 -8.60 17.50 -8.42
N TYR A 180 -7.88 17.11 -9.48
CA TYR A 180 -7.22 18.04 -10.39
C TYR A 180 -8.20 18.46 -11.46
N VAL A 181 -8.45 19.77 -11.53
CA VAL A 181 -9.54 20.33 -12.33
C VAL A 181 -9.00 21.15 -13.48
N ASN A 182 -9.47 20.88 -14.69
CA ASN A 182 -9.33 21.79 -15.82
C ASN A 182 -10.35 22.93 -15.66
N LYS A 183 -9.98 23.96 -14.92
CA LYS A 183 -10.84 25.11 -14.62
C LYS A 183 -11.31 25.83 -15.89
N THR A 184 -10.44 25.96 -16.88
CA THR A 184 -10.78 26.59 -18.16
C THR A 184 -11.98 25.91 -18.84
N PHE A 185 -12.09 24.58 -18.74
CA PHE A 185 -13.21 23.86 -19.32
C PHE A 185 -14.48 23.97 -18.48
N VAL A 186 -14.37 24.01 -17.16
CA VAL A 186 -15.51 24.29 -16.26
C VAL A 186 -16.13 25.63 -16.61
N GLU A 187 -15.31 26.69 -16.72
CA GLU A 187 -15.76 28.04 -17.06
C GLU A 187 -16.31 28.11 -18.50
N LYS A 188 -15.69 27.40 -19.45
CA LYS A 188 -16.17 27.35 -20.85
C LYS A 188 -17.56 26.71 -20.97
N LEU A 189 -17.90 25.78 -20.06
CA LEU A 189 -19.23 25.17 -19.95
C LEU A 189 -20.25 26.08 -19.24
N GLY A 190 -19.82 27.26 -18.75
CA GLY A 190 -20.68 28.24 -18.08
C GLY A 190 -20.83 28.03 -16.57
N TYR A 191 -19.99 27.22 -15.96
CA TYR A 191 -20.00 26.96 -14.52
C TYR A 191 -18.91 27.77 -13.81
N GLU A 192 -19.15 28.09 -12.54
CA GLU A 192 -18.14 28.65 -11.64
C GLU A 192 -17.60 27.50 -10.76
N LEU A 193 -16.26 27.39 -10.67
CA LEU A 193 -15.62 26.33 -9.89
C LEU A 193 -15.74 26.64 -8.39
N PRO A 194 -16.43 25.81 -7.58
CA PRO A 194 -16.55 26.04 -6.15
C PRO A 194 -15.25 25.70 -5.41
N ASP A 195 -15.11 26.24 -4.18
CA ASP A 195 -13.98 25.92 -3.31
C ASP A 195 -14.01 24.46 -2.84
N VAL A 196 -15.20 23.94 -2.53
CA VAL A 196 -15.42 22.53 -2.20
C VAL A 196 -16.31 21.91 -3.27
N LEU A 197 -15.77 20.91 -3.96
CA LEU A 197 -16.52 20.16 -4.97
C LEU A 197 -17.56 19.27 -4.31
N THR A 198 -18.73 19.17 -4.95
CA THR A 198 -19.74 18.17 -4.61
C THR A 198 -19.85 17.10 -5.69
N TRP A 199 -20.31 15.91 -5.33
CA TRP A 199 -20.61 14.86 -6.29
C TRP A 199 -21.60 15.32 -7.35
N ASP A 200 -22.64 16.06 -6.96
CA ASP A 200 -23.65 16.59 -7.88
C ASP A 200 -23.00 17.55 -8.90
N PHE A 201 -22.11 18.44 -8.45
CA PHE A 201 -21.39 19.35 -9.34
C PHE A 201 -20.50 18.59 -10.35
N ILE A 202 -19.78 17.57 -9.88
CA ILE A 202 -18.94 16.71 -10.76
C ILE A 202 -19.80 16.06 -11.83
N TRP A 203 -20.94 15.47 -11.46
CA TRP A 203 -21.80 14.79 -12.39
C TRP A 203 -22.44 15.77 -13.40
N GLU A 204 -22.96 16.89 -12.94
CA GLU A 204 -23.62 17.89 -13.78
C GLU A 204 -22.65 18.45 -14.84
N VAL A 205 -21.47 18.92 -14.44
CA VAL A 205 -20.46 19.47 -15.35
C VAL A 205 -19.94 18.41 -16.31
N SER A 206 -19.73 17.18 -15.81
CA SER A 206 -19.25 16.07 -16.64
C SER A 206 -20.26 15.68 -17.72
N GLU A 207 -21.54 15.67 -17.41
CA GLU A 207 -22.60 15.40 -18.39
C GLU A 207 -22.74 16.55 -19.41
N ALA A 208 -22.64 17.81 -18.96
CA ALA A 208 -22.65 18.95 -19.87
C ALA A 208 -21.50 18.91 -20.89
N ALA A 209 -20.35 18.38 -20.50
CA ALA A 209 -19.20 18.23 -21.37
C ALA A 209 -19.37 17.19 -22.49
N MET A 210 -20.39 16.34 -22.42
CA MET A 210 -20.66 15.30 -23.42
C MET A 210 -21.32 15.82 -24.70
N ALA A 211 -21.69 17.10 -24.77
CA ALA A 211 -22.27 17.72 -25.95
C ALA A 211 -21.31 17.73 -27.15
N LYS A 212 -21.82 17.41 -28.35
CA LYS A 212 -21.05 17.29 -29.59
C LYS A 212 -21.57 18.20 -30.70
N ASP A 213 -20.65 18.57 -31.60
CA ASP A 213 -20.98 19.21 -32.86
C ASP A 213 -21.51 18.20 -33.91
N ALA A 214 -21.84 18.69 -35.10
CA ALA A 214 -22.33 17.89 -36.23
C ALA A 214 -21.28 16.88 -36.75
N ASP A 215 -19.99 17.17 -36.57
CA ASP A 215 -18.87 16.32 -36.96
C ASP A 215 -18.52 15.28 -35.88
N GLY A 216 -19.22 15.32 -34.74
CA GLY A 216 -19.05 14.42 -33.60
C GLY A 216 -17.86 14.76 -32.71
N ASN A 217 -17.30 15.96 -32.78
CA ASN A 217 -16.33 16.46 -31.83
C ASN A 217 -17.04 16.98 -30.59
N PHE A 218 -16.42 16.79 -29.41
CA PHE A 218 -16.96 17.39 -28.18
C PHE A 218 -16.81 18.91 -28.20
N LEU A 219 -17.89 19.64 -27.89
CA LEU A 219 -17.91 21.11 -27.97
C LEU A 219 -16.90 21.76 -27.01
N VAL A 220 -16.65 21.12 -25.86
CA VAL A 220 -15.77 21.67 -24.84
C VAL A 220 -14.31 21.70 -25.28
N ASN A 221 -13.81 20.67 -25.99
CA ASN A 221 -12.41 20.56 -26.38
C ASN A 221 -12.15 20.48 -27.88
N GLY A 222 -13.19 20.37 -28.72
CA GLY A 222 -13.06 20.23 -30.17
C GLY A 222 -12.46 18.89 -30.62
N GLN A 223 -12.34 17.90 -29.75
CA GLN A 223 -11.72 16.61 -30.03
C GLN A 223 -12.75 15.48 -30.13
N LYS A 224 -12.32 14.33 -30.67
CA LYS A 224 -13.13 13.10 -30.75
C LYS A 224 -13.16 12.30 -29.42
N VAL A 225 -12.28 12.64 -28.49
CA VAL A 225 -12.11 11.98 -27.21
C VAL A 225 -12.40 12.95 -26.08
N MET A 226 -13.26 12.54 -25.17
CA MET A 226 -13.55 13.24 -23.93
C MET A 226 -14.04 12.22 -22.90
N ILE A 227 -13.44 12.22 -21.75
CA ILE A 227 -13.87 11.50 -20.55
C ILE A 227 -13.83 12.52 -19.43
N PRO A 228 -14.94 13.22 -19.19
CA PRO A 228 -14.95 14.39 -18.32
C PRO A 228 -14.48 14.11 -16.90
N PHE A 229 -14.86 12.96 -16.35
CA PHE A 229 -14.45 12.55 -15.00
C PHE A 229 -13.76 11.19 -15.02
N ILE A 230 -12.56 11.14 -14.44
CA ILE A 230 -11.73 9.94 -14.29
C ILE A 230 -11.29 9.85 -12.83
N ASP A 231 -11.49 8.68 -12.22
CA ASP A 231 -10.91 8.32 -10.93
C ASP A 231 -9.92 7.17 -11.13
N LYS A 232 -8.71 7.32 -10.59
CA LYS A 232 -7.65 6.32 -10.69
C LYS A 232 -7.77 5.25 -9.62
N SER A 233 -8.19 5.64 -8.42
CA SER A 233 -8.21 4.81 -7.22
C SER A 233 -9.64 4.46 -6.85
N THR A 234 -10.26 3.58 -7.64
CA THR A 234 -11.67 3.22 -7.47
C THR A 234 -11.99 2.61 -6.10
N ASP A 235 -11.00 2.03 -5.42
CA ASP A 235 -11.09 1.62 -4.02
C ASP A 235 -11.26 2.82 -3.09
N ASN A 236 -10.41 3.85 -3.24
CA ASN A 236 -10.54 5.09 -2.47
C ASN A 236 -11.85 5.82 -2.77
N MET A 237 -12.31 5.80 -4.04
CA MET A 237 -13.61 6.37 -4.41
C MET A 237 -14.75 5.70 -3.63
N MET A 238 -14.82 4.38 -3.60
CA MET A 238 -15.85 3.65 -2.86
C MET A 238 -15.76 3.93 -1.35
N ILE A 239 -14.55 3.84 -0.78
CA ILE A 239 -14.30 4.06 0.65
C ILE A 239 -14.69 5.48 1.06
N GLN A 240 -14.29 6.49 0.27
CA GLN A 240 -14.60 7.89 0.50
C GLN A 240 -16.11 8.14 0.49
N MET A 241 -16.81 7.65 -0.53
CA MET A 241 -18.27 7.80 -0.66
C MET A 241 -19.02 7.13 0.49
N LEU A 242 -18.57 5.94 0.94
CA LEU A 242 -19.14 5.27 2.11
C LEU A 242 -18.90 6.07 3.38
N LYS A 243 -17.69 6.58 3.58
CA LYS A 243 -17.34 7.38 4.76
C LYS A 243 -18.17 8.65 4.85
N GLU A 244 -18.38 9.34 3.74
CA GLU A 244 -19.19 10.55 3.68
C GLU A 244 -20.68 10.31 3.98
N LYS A 245 -21.17 9.11 3.67
CA LYS A 245 -22.55 8.68 3.95
C LYS A 245 -22.68 7.97 5.31
N ASP A 246 -21.64 7.97 6.14
CA ASP A 246 -21.57 7.23 7.42
C ASP A 246 -21.98 5.74 7.28
N ALA A 247 -21.64 5.13 6.15
CA ALA A 247 -21.93 3.74 5.85
C ALA A 247 -20.77 2.81 6.19
N GLY A 248 -21.09 1.55 6.50
CA GLY A 248 -20.10 0.56 6.89
C GLY A 248 -19.17 0.15 5.74
N TYR A 249 -17.88 0.07 6.04
CA TYR A 249 -16.86 -0.52 5.18
C TYR A 249 -16.27 -1.78 5.84
N SER A 250 -15.70 -1.63 7.04
CA SER A 250 -15.24 -2.72 7.90
C SER A 250 -15.15 -2.27 9.35
N THR A 251 -14.97 -3.24 10.26
CA THR A 251 -14.58 -2.97 11.66
C THR A 251 -13.09 -3.21 11.88
N ASP A 252 -12.55 -2.76 13.01
CA ASP A 252 -11.16 -3.01 13.41
C ASP A 252 -10.87 -4.49 13.64
N GLU A 253 -11.90 -5.29 13.95
CA GLU A 253 -11.83 -6.74 14.11
C GLU A 253 -11.87 -7.49 12.77
N GLY A 254 -12.06 -6.78 11.65
CA GLY A 254 -12.05 -7.35 10.30
C GLY A 254 -13.40 -7.88 9.83
N GLU A 255 -14.52 -7.48 10.48
CA GLU A 255 -15.84 -7.72 9.94
C GLU A 255 -16.05 -6.88 8.67
N VAL A 256 -16.45 -7.53 7.58
CA VAL A 256 -16.71 -6.87 6.29
C VAL A 256 -18.12 -6.29 6.27
N LEU A 257 -18.23 -4.97 6.16
CA LEU A 257 -19.51 -4.25 6.12
C LEU A 257 -19.76 -3.62 4.73
N LEU A 258 -18.88 -3.84 3.76
CA LEU A 258 -18.91 -3.23 2.42
C LEU A 258 -20.19 -3.52 1.64
N PHE A 259 -20.78 -4.71 1.80
CA PHE A 259 -21.92 -5.16 0.98
C PHE A 259 -23.27 -4.73 1.59
N ASN A 260 -23.56 -3.45 1.55
CA ASN A 260 -24.74 -2.84 2.16
C ASN A 260 -25.59 -2.05 1.15
N ASP A 261 -26.73 -1.51 1.59
CA ASP A 261 -27.66 -0.76 0.72
C ASP A 261 -27.04 0.53 0.18
N THR A 262 -26.20 1.22 0.96
CA THR A 262 -25.49 2.42 0.52
C THR A 262 -24.50 2.11 -0.60
N THR A 263 -23.79 0.98 -0.52
CA THR A 263 -22.93 0.51 -1.62
C THR A 263 -23.74 0.26 -2.89
N ARG A 264 -24.94 -0.32 -2.78
CA ARG A 264 -25.86 -0.50 -3.93
C ARG A 264 -26.27 0.83 -4.55
N GLU A 265 -26.62 1.81 -3.72
CA GLU A 265 -26.98 3.17 -4.15
C GLU A 265 -25.83 3.83 -4.91
N ILE A 266 -24.61 3.80 -4.34
CA ILE A 266 -23.40 4.33 -4.97
C ILE A 266 -23.17 3.67 -6.34
N LEU A 267 -23.23 2.34 -6.43
CA LEU A 267 -22.99 1.60 -7.67
C LEU A 267 -24.04 1.91 -8.74
N LYS A 268 -25.30 2.09 -8.34
CA LYS A 268 -26.38 2.53 -9.26
C LYS A 268 -26.09 3.93 -9.80
N THR A 269 -25.75 4.89 -8.93
CA THR A 269 -25.38 6.26 -9.32
C THR A 269 -24.20 6.26 -10.28
N VAL A 270 -23.12 5.56 -9.95
CA VAL A 270 -21.96 5.41 -10.85
C VAL A 270 -22.36 4.82 -12.21
N SER A 271 -23.25 3.81 -12.21
CA SER A 271 -23.72 3.20 -13.46
C SER A 271 -24.50 4.17 -14.35
N GLU A 272 -25.29 5.06 -13.77
CA GLU A 272 -26.07 6.06 -14.50
C GLU A 272 -25.17 7.05 -15.21
N HIS A 273 -24.20 7.63 -14.50
CA HIS A 273 -23.24 8.57 -15.07
C HIS A 273 -22.25 7.91 -16.05
N ALA A 274 -21.91 6.64 -15.83
CA ALA A 274 -21.12 5.89 -16.81
C ALA A 274 -21.89 5.63 -18.12
N LYS A 275 -23.23 5.52 -18.10
CA LYS A 275 -24.08 5.37 -19.32
C LYS A 275 -24.04 6.60 -20.20
N THR A 276 -23.95 7.80 -19.62
CA THR A 276 -23.85 9.04 -20.37
C THR A 276 -22.46 9.22 -21.01
N GLY A 277 -21.46 8.49 -20.53
CA GLY A 277 -20.05 8.64 -20.89
C GLY A 277 -19.34 9.71 -20.04
N ALA A 278 -20.02 10.31 -19.07
CA ALA A 278 -19.45 11.34 -18.20
C ALA A 278 -18.36 10.80 -17.27
N PHE A 279 -18.42 9.52 -16.90
CA PHE A 279 -17.47 8.84 -16.04
C PHE A 279 -16.89 7.58 -16.69
N SER A 280 -15.62 7.34 -16.46
CA SER A 280 -14.99 6.05 -16.79
C SER A 280 -13.81 5.75 -15.88
N THR A 281 -13.51 4.45 -15.77
CA THR A 281 -12.32 3.91 -15.10
C THR A 281 -11.41 3.23 -16.11
N PHE A 282 -10.11 3.19 -15.81
CA PHE A 282 -9.12 2.52 -16.65
C PHE A 282 -8.26 1.58 -15.82
N LYS A 283 -8.41 0.30 -16.05
CA LYS A 283 -7.61 -0.75 -15.40
C LYS A 283 -6.19 -0.88 -15.98
N ILE A 284 -5.92 -0.28 -17.14
CA ILE A 284 -4.67 -0.45 -17.88
C ILE A 284 -3.97 0.90 -17.99
N SER A 285 -2.86 1.07 -17.28
CA SER A 285 -1.72 1.99 -17.48
C SER A 285 -1.98 3.42 -18.00
N SER A 286 -3.21 3.86 -18.15
CA SER A 286 -3.53 5.23 -18.56
C SER A 286 -3.82 6.03 -17.31
N TYR A 287 -2.82 6.76 -16.85
CA TYR A 287 -2.99 7.70 -15.75
C TYR A 287 -3.98 8.79 -16.15
N PRO A 288 -4.86 9.26 -15.25
CA PRO A 288 -5.75 10.40 -15.49
C PRO A 288 -5.00 11.63 -16.01
N ALA A 289 -3.76 11.82 -15.59
CA ALA A 289 -2.86 12.87 -16.02
C ALA A 289 -2.78 12.97 -17.56
N ASN A 290 -2.61 11.85 -18.26
CA ASN A 290 -2.49 11.85 -19.71
C ASN A 290 -3.74 12.39 -20.43
N PHE A 291 -4.92 12.13 -19.87
CA PHE A 291 -6.18 12.68 -20.40
C PHE A 291 -6.39 14.14 -20.01
N LEU A 292 -6.04 14.50 -18.78
CA LEU A 292 -6.13 15.87 -18.28
C LEU A 292 -5.22 16.78 -19.12
N ASP A 293 -3.96 16.41 -19.26
CA ASP A 293 -2.92 17.18 -19.97
C ASP A 293 -3.23 17.33 -21.48
N ALA A 294 -3.86 16.30 -22.07
CA ALA A 294 -4.34 16.34 -23.45
C ALA A 294 -5.68 17.11 -23.62
N GLY A 295 -6.23 17.71 -22.57
CA GLY A 295 -7.53 18.37 -22.61
C GLY A 295 -8.69 17.41 -22.91
N GLN A 296 -8.60 16.18 -22.48
CA GLN A 296 -9.59 15.12 -22.68
C GLN A 296 -10.30 14.72 -21.38
N CYS A 297 -10.00 15.43 -20.28
CA CYS A 297 -10.59 15.26 -18.96
C CYS A 297 -10.83 16.64 -18.34
N ILE A 298 -11.81 16.74 -17.45
CA ILE A 298 -12.08 17.96 -16.66
C ILE A 298 -11.72 17.71 -15.19
N PHE A 299 -12.18 16.59 -14.65
CA PHE A 299 -11.95 16.20 -13.27
C PHE A 299 -11.15 14.90 -13.23
N ALA A 300 -9.91 15.00 -12.81
CA ALA A 300 -9.00 13.87 -12.65
C ALA A 300 -8.74 13.65 -11.16
N ILE A 301 -9.20 12.54 -10.59
CA ILE A 301 -8.87 12.17 -9.21
C ILE A 301 -7.66 11.26 -9.22
N ASP A 302 -6.64 11.66 -8.48
CA ASP A 302 -5.41 10.92 -8.22
C ASP A 302 -4.78 11.41 -6.91
N SER A 303 -3.85 10.66 -6.39
CA SER A 303 -3.09 11.01 -5.20
C SER A 303 -2.35 12.34 -5.35
N THR A 304 -2.28 13.13 -4.27
CA THR A 304 -1.39 14.29 -4.21
C THR A 304 0.07 13.91 -4.46
N ALA A 305 0.45 12.67 -4.15
CA ALA A 305 1.77 12.12 -4.48
C ALA A 305 2.08 12.05 -5.99
N GLY A 306 1.09 12.23 -6.85
CA GLY A 306 1.24 12.28 -8.30
C GLY A 306 1.11 13.69 -8.91
N ALA A 307 1.15 14.73 -8.09
CA ALA A 307 0.87 16.11 -8.53
C ALA A 307 1.80 16.62 -9.64
N THR A 308 3.05 16.15 -9.69
CA THR A 308 4.01 16.52 -10.75
C THR A 308 3.65 16.03 -12.15
N TRP A 309 2.67 15.14 -12.26
CA TRP A 309 2.17 14.60 -13.52
C TRP A 309 0.93 15.35 -14.03
N MET A 310 0.32 16.21 -13.21
CA MET A 310 -1.00 16.78 -13.44
C MET A 310 -0.95 18.21 -13.99
N GLY A 311 -1.66 18.44 -15.10
CA GLY A 311 -1.90 19.77 -15.66
C GLY A 311 -1.00 20.14 -16.84
N SER A 312 -1.35 21.22 -17.53
CA SER A 312 -0.74 21.64 -18.79
C SER A 312 0.76 21.96 -18.71
N HIS A 313 1.28 22.23 -17.51
CA HIS A 313 2.68 22.54 -17.26
C HIS A 313 3.41 21.47 -16.43
N ALA A 314 2.83 20.27 -16.33
CA ALA A 314 3.41 19.18 -15.55
C ALA A 314 4.87 18.91 -15.95
N PRO A 315 5.83 18.94 -15.00
CA PRO A 315 7.25 18.71 -15.29
C PRO A 315 7.55 17.27 -15.71
N LEU A 316 6.73 16.31 -15.25
CA LEU A 316 6.76 14.92 -15.67
C LEU A 316 5.53 14.65 -16.56
N SER A 317 5.67 13.80 -17.56
CA SER A 317 4.57 13.43 -18.45
C SER A 317 4.92 12.19 -19.27
N ASP A 318 3.90 11.35 -19.53
CA ASP A 318 3.97 10.20 -20.43
C ASP A 318 3.53 10.53 -21.85
N ILE A 319 3.05 11.76 -22.11
CA ILE A 319 2.65 12.21 -23.44
C ILE A 319 3.65 13.20 -24.02
N SER A 320 3.70 13.30 -25.36
CA SER A 320 4.57 14.25 -26.04
C SER A 320 4.03 15.69 -25.88
N LYS A 321 4.93 16.67 -25.80
CA LYS A 321 4.59 18.09 -25.56
C LYS A 321 3.63 18.68 -26.59
N ASP A 322 3.62 18.18 -27.83
CA ASP A 322 2.70 18.60 -28.88
C ASP A 322 1.24 18.18 -28.65
N LYS A 323 1.00 17.29 -27.69
CA LYS A 323 -0.33 16.86 -27.28
C LYS A 323 -0.88 17.61 -26.07
N PHE A 324 -0.04 18.39 -25.38
CA PHE A 324 -0.51 19.22 -24.29
C PHE A 324 -1.50 20.28 -24.76
N VAL A 325 -2.53 20.46 -23.95
CA VAL A 325 -3.48 21.56 -24.10
C VAL A 325 -3.25 22.54 -22.95
N GLU A 326 -3.14 23.82 -23.25
CA GLU A 326 -2.96 24.86 -22.25
C GLU A 326 -4.30 25.17 -21.56
N PHE A 327 -4.32 25.10 -20.23
CA PHE A 327 -5.47 25.41 -19.38
C PHE A 327 -5.02 25.74 -17.97
N GLU A 328 -5.87 26.41 -17.20
CA GLU A 328 -5.67 26.65 -15.78
C GLU A 328 -6.00 25.39 -14.99
N THR A 329 -5.02 24.89 -14.22
CA THR A 329 -5.19 23.72 -13.36
C THR A 329 -5.46 24.15 -11.93
N GLU A 330 -6.58 23.67 -11.37
CA GLU A 330 -6.87 23.83 -9.95
C GLU A 330 -6.81 22.49 -9.23
N VAL A 331 -6.49 22.54 -7.94
CA VAL A 331 -6.49 21.38 -7.04
C VAL A 331 -7.57 21.59 -6.00
N ARG A 332 -8.46 20.63 -5.88
CA ARG A 332 -9.56 20.63 -4.91
C ARG A 332 -9.55 19.34 -4.09
N MET A 333 -10.16 19.42 -2.92
CA MET A 333 -10.47 18.22 -2.14
C MET A 333 -11.30 17.25 -2.98
N PHE A 334 -11.21 15.97 -2.68
CA PHE A 334 -12.11 14.95 -3.21
C PHE A 334 -13.57 15.45 -3.13
N PRO A 335 -14.43 15.18 -4.12
CA PRO A 335 -15.83 15.63 -4.08
C PRO A 335 -16.55 15.17 -2.82
N GLN A 336 -17.44 15.99 -2.28
CA GLN A 336 -18.13 15.75 -1.02
C GLN A 336 -19.64 15.66 -1.24
N TYR A 337 -20.35 14.79 -0.48
CA TYR A 337 -21.80 14.84 -0.38
C TYR A 337 -22.26 16.02 0.49
N ASP A 338 -21.51 16.31 1.58
CA ASP A 338 -21.76 17.44 2.47
C ASP A 338 -20.52 18.32 2.63
N PRO A 339 -20.44 19.47 1.93
CA PRO A 339 -19.32 20.42 2.08
C PRO A 339 -19.13 20.98 3.50
N ALA A 340 -20.15 20.94 4.35
CA ALA A 340 -20.06 21.44 5.72
C ALA A 340 -19.37 20.45 6.67
N SER A 341 -19.29 19.17 6.29
CA SER A 341 -18.63 18.11 7.06
C SER A 341 -17.71 17.28 6.19
N PRO A 342 -16.66 17.88 5.62
CA PRO A 342 -15.83 17.20 4.63
C PRO A 342 -15.10 16.00 5.24
N LYS A 343 -14.82 15.01 4.42
CA LYS A 343 -14.01 13.85 4.72
C LYS A 343 -12.89 13.75 3.70
N MET A 344 -11.73 13.31 4.12
CA MET A 344 -10.56 13.19 3.25
C MET A 344 -9.78 11.94 3.60
N ILE A 345 -9.67 11.00 2.66
CA ILE A 345 -8.92 9.79 2.93
C ILE A 345 -7.43 10.11 3.06
N SER A 346 -6.83 9.76 4.20
CA SER A 346 -5.38 9.83 4.37
C SER A 346 -4.73 8.59 3.79
N GLN A 347 -3.60 8.78 3.16
CA GLN A 347 -2.79 7.71 2.62
C GLN A 347 -1.31 8.10 2.61
N GLY A 348 -0.48 7.13 2.42
CA GLY A 348 0.97 7.34 2.32
C GLY A 348 1.76 6.20 2.93
N PRO A 349 3.00 6.05 2.47
CA PRO A 349 3.83 4.95 2.94
C PRO A 349 4.36 5.21 4.35
N SER A 350 4.66 4.10 5.01
CA SER A 350 5.28 4.04 6.33
C SER A 350 6.52 3.16 6.28
N VAL A 351 7.44 3.33 7.22
CA VAL A 351 8.66 2.52 7.35
C VAL A 351 8.36 1.35 8.26
N CYS A 352 8.43 0.13 7.72
CA CYS A 352 8.23 -1.12 8.43
C CYS A 352 9.57 -1.81 8.69
N ILE A 353 9.76 -2.37 9.90
CA ILE A 353 10.97 -3.08 10.31
C ILE A 353 10.65 -4.55 10.53
N PHE A 354 11.44 -5.42 9.91
CA PHE A 354 11.31 -6.87 10.07
C PHE A 354 12.24 -7.39 11.16
N ASN A 355 11.68 -8.27 11.97
CA ASN A 355 12.41 -8.90 13.07
C ASN A 355 13.54 -9.81 12.54
N LYS A 356 14.68 -9.78 13.20
CA LYS A 356 15.88 -10.58 12.92
C LYS A 356 16.32 -11.32 14.18
N GLU A 357 17.09 -12.38 14.01
CA GLU A 357 17.61 -13.15 15.15
C GLU A 357 18.55 -12.32 16.04
N ASP A 358 19.32 -11.43 15.42
CA ASP A 358 20.24 -10.53 16.12
C ASP A 358 19.54 -9.20 16.44
N PRO A 359 19.30 -8.86 17.71
CA PRO A 359 18.65 -7.63 18.11
C PRO A 359 19.46 -6.36 17.77
N GLN A 360 20.77 -6.45 17.57
CA GLN A 360 21.59 -5.32 17.11
C GLN A 360 21.23 -4.93 15.67
N VAL A 361 20.93 -5.92 14.82
CA VAL A 361 20.46 -5.67 13.44
C VAL A 361 19.10 -4.98 13.43
N VAL A 362 18.19 -5.34 14.34
CA VAL A 362 16.89 -4.67 14.48
C VAL A 362 17.07 -3.24 14.99
N LEU A 363 17.97 -3.02 15.98
CA LEU A 363 18.26 -1.69 16.50
C LEU A 363 18.88 -0.79 15.43
N ALA A 364 19.83 -1.30 14.62
CA ALA A 364 20.40 -0.56 13.48
C ALA A 364 19.31 -0.19 12.45
N SER A 365 18.38 -1.12 12.18
CA SER A 365 17.23 -0.86 11.30
C SER A 365 16.33 0.25 11.83
N TRP A 366 16.09 0.26 13.13
CA TRP A 366 15.33 1.30 13.81
C TRP A 366 16.01 2.68 13.74
N LEU A 367 17.32 2.74 13.96
CA LEU A 367 18.10 3.99 13.86
C LEU A 367 18.02 4.56 12.44
N PHE A 368 18.14 3.71 11.40
CA PHE A 368 17.99 4.17 10.02
C PHE A 368 16.54 4.56 9.68
N ALA A 369 15.54 3.84 10.18
CA ALA A 369 14.14 4.22 10.01
C ALA A 369 13.84 5.62 10.58
N GLN A 370 14.38 5.93 11.77
CA GLN A 370 14.27 7.28 12.34
C GLN A 370 15.02 8.32 11.49
N TYR A 371 16.20 7.97 10.97
CA TYR A 371 16.96 8.88 10.11
C TYR A 371 16.19 9.25 8.85
N LEU A 372 15.48 8.29 8.24
CA LEU A 372 14.58 8.55 7.10
C LEU A 372 13.42 9.51 7.45
N THR A 373 13.04 9.58 8.73
CA THR A 373 12.00 10.50 9.22
C THR A 373 12.56 11.79 9.81
N SER A 374 13.88 12.02 9.72
CA SER A 374 14.51 13.28 10.11
C SER A 374 13.99 14.44 9.25
N ASN A 375 13.99 15.65 9.83
CA ASN A 375 13.42 16.81 9.15
C ASN A 375 14.07 17.10 7.80
N ASP A 376 15.39 16.98 7.68
CA ASP A 376 16.12 17.23 6.43
C ASP A 376 15.67 16.27 5.31
N VAL A 377 15.54 14.97 5.62
CA VAL A 377 15.06 13.97 4.64
C VAL A 377 13.59 14.22 4.29
N GLN A 378 12.76 14.53 5.28
CA GLN A 378 11.34 14.82 5.11
C GLN A 378 11.11 16.04 4.22
N ILE A 379 11.82 17.14 4.46
CA ILE A 379 11.72 18.37 3.68
C ILE A 379 12.19 18.13 2.25
N ALA A 380 13.35 17.51 2.08
CA ALA A 380 13.90 17.24 0.74
C ALA A 380 12.96 16.35 -0.09
N TYR A 381 12.41 15.29 0.52
CA TYR A 381 11.54 14.35 -0.20
C TYR A 381 10.18 14.95 -0.53
N SER A 382 9.55 15.69 0.41
CA SER A 382 8.25 16.32 0.19
C SER A 382 8.25 17.35 -0.94
N GLN A 383 9.37 18.02 -1.20
CA GLN A 383 9.50 18.96 -2.31
C GLN A 383 9.54 18.27 -3.71
N THR A 384 9.68 16.95 -3.76
CA THR A 384 9.71 16.23 -5.06
C THR A 384 8.34 16.01 -5.67
N GLU A 385 7.31 15.92 -4.83
CA GLU A 385 5.91 15.60 -5.20
C GLU A 385 4.94 16.41 -4.31
N GLY A 386 3.65 16.12 -4.37
CA GLY A 386 2.64 16.67 -3.45
C GLY A 386 2.51 15.89 -2.13
N TYR A 387 3.58 15.26 -1.68
CA TYR A 387 3.67 14.71 -0.33
C TYR A 387 3.85 15.80 0.72
N VAL A 388 3.48 15.48 1.95
CA VAL A 388 3.75 16.35 3.11
C VAL A 388 4.67 15.66 4.11
N PRO A 389 5.56 16.42 4.79
CA PRO A 389 6.34 15.90 5.90
C PRO A 389 5.44 15.40 7.02
N VAL A 390 5.85 14.35 7.72
CA VAL A 390 5.06 13.78 8.81
C VAL A 390 5.29 14.44 10.16
N THR A 391 6.22 15.35 10.25
CA THR A 391 6.54 16.08 11.50
C THR A 391 6.13 17.54 11.43
N LEU A 392 5.56 18.06 12.51
CA LEU A 392 5.19 19.47 12.64
C LEU A 392 6.42 20.38 12.52
N LYS A 393 7.59 19.95 13.05
CA LYS A 393 8.84 20.71 12.95
C LYS A 393 9.28 20.87 11.49
N ALA A 394 9.22 19.81 10.67
CA ALA A 394 9.52 19.91 9.24
C ALA A 394 8.49 20.78 8.51
N GLN A 395 7.18 20.59 8.79
CA GLN A 395 6.13 21.39 8.17
C GLN A 395 6.25 22.89 8.47
N THR A 396 6.69 23.28 9.68
CA THR A 396 6.82 24.69 10.12
C THR A 396 8.22 25.25 9.95
N SER A 397 9.17 24.48 9.43
CA SER A 397 10.54 24.93 9.17
C SER A 397 10.58 26.10 8.18
N GLU A 398 11.55 27.00 8.33
CA GLU A 398 11.75 28.11 7.40
C GLU A 398 11.94 27.63 5.96
N GLU A 399 12.70 26.56 5.77
CA GLU A 399 12.96 25.96 4.45
C GLU A 399 11.69 25.46 3.77
N TYR A 400 10.86 24.71 4.49
CA TYR A 400 9.62 24.18 3.91
C TYR A 400 8.57 25.28 3.70
N GLN A 401 8.48 26.25 4.59
CA GLN A 401 7.60 27.41 4.45
C GLN A 401 8.03 28.33 3.31
N ASP A 402 9.35 28.53 3.08
CA ASP A 402 9.87 29.22 1.90
C ASP A 402 9.43 28.48 0.63
N TYR A 403 9.59 27.16 0.57
CA TYR A 403 9.09 26.36 -0.55
C TYR A 403 7.60 26.55 -0.81
N LEU A 404 6.74 26.44 0.22
CA LEU A 404 5.29 26.63 0.07
C LEU A 404 4.90 28.06 -0.32
N SER A 405 5.70 29.07 0.06
CA SER A 405 5.46 30.49 -0.29
C SER A 405 5.69 30.80 -1.76
N ARG A 406 6.39 29.91 -2.46
CA ARG A 406 6.70 30.06 -3.91
C ARG A 406 5.59 29.57 -4.82
N LEU A 407 4.38 29.42 -4.29
CA LEU A 407 3.20 29.12 -5.08
C LEU A 407 3.05 30.13 -6.23
N GLY A 408 2.92 29.62 -7.48
CA GLY A 408 2.84 30.43 -8.69
C GLY A 408 4.19 30.76 -9.36
N GLU A 409 5.33 30.41 -8.75
CA GLU A 409 6.62 30.47 -9.42
C GLU A 409 6.77 29.29 -10.39
N ASP A 410 7.09 29.61 -11.65
CA ASP A 410 7.23 28.60 -12.71
C ASP A 410 8.63 27.98 -12.69
N ASN A 411 8.78 26.85 -12.02
CA ASN A 411 9.96 25.98 -12.15
C ASN A 411 9.70 24.57 -11.61
N ASN A 412 10.62 23.62 -11.89
CA ASN A 412 10.47 22.20 -11.51
C ASN A 412 10.42 21.94 -10.01
N LEU A 413 10.94 22.85 -9.16
CA LEU A 413 10.90 22.73 -7.70
C LEU A 413 9.61 23.33 -7.11
N HIS A 414 9.12 24.43 -7.69
CA HIS A 414 8.00 25.22 -7.19
C HIS A 414 6.75 25.06 -8.07
N TYR A 415 6.63 23.94 -8.76
CA TYR A 415 5.50 23.69 -9.64
C TYR A 415 4.17 23.90 -8.91
N ASP A 416 3.34 24.78 -9.43
CA ASP A 416 2.13 25.32 -8.79
C ASP A 416 1.19 24.23 -8.25
N VAL A 417 0.87 23.25 -9.10
CA VAL A 417 -0.05 22.16 -8.75
C VAL A 417 0.50 21.31 -7.60
N LYS A 418 1.81 21.08 -7.55
CA LYS A 418 2.47 20.33 -6.48
C LYS A 418 2.34 21.02 -5.12
N ILE A 419 2.54 22.34 -5.09
CA ILE A 419 2.40 23.12 -3.85
C ILE A 419 0.93 23.21 -3.43
N LYS A 420 -0.01 23.40 -4.37
CA LYS A 420 -1.46 23.35 -4.11
C LYS A 420 -1.85 22.00 -3.49
N ALA A 421 -1.35 20.89 -4.04
CA ALA A 421 -1.62 19.55 -3.54
C ALA A 421 -1.08 19.31 -2.13
N ALA A 422 0.15 19.75 -1.83
CA ALA A 422 0.72 19.66 -0.48
C ALA A 422 -0.08 20.51 0.52
N LYS A 423 -0.41 21.75 0.17
CA LYS A 423 -1.23 22.64 1.02
C LYS A 423 -2.62 22.08 1.27
N LEU A 424 -3.22 21.40 0.29
CA LEU A 424 -4.53 20.78 0.46
C LEU A 424 -4.55 19.85 1.68
N LEU A 425 -3.54 19.00 1.85
CA LEU A 425 -3.48 18.09 2.99
C LEU A 425 -3.10 18.82 4.29
N ILE A 426 -2.09 19.70 4.26
CA ILE A 426 -1.63 20.41 5.46
C ILE A 426 -2.77 21.24 6.08
N ASP A 427 -3.49 21.97 5.24
CA ASP A 427 -4.54 22.90 5.70
C ASP A 427 -5.82 22.15 6.14
N ASN A 428 -5.96 20.86 5.80
CA ASN A 428 -7.17 20.06 6.02
C ASN A 428 -6.93 18.74 6.77
N VAL A 429 -5.80 18.58 7.45
CA VAL A 429 -5.45 17.33 8.15
C VAL A 429 -6.51 16.89 9.16
N GLN A 430 -7.26 17.82 9.76
CA GLN A 430 -8.33 17.54 10.72
C GLN A 430 -9.54 16.82 10.10
N TYR A 431 -9.68 16.81 8.78
CA TYR A 431 -10.75 16.11 8.06
C TYR A 431 -10.32 14.73 7.56
N THR A 432 -9.08 14.35 7.83
CA THR A 432 -8.56 13.06 7.37
C THR A 432 -9.17 11.91 8.14
N PHE A 433 -9.30 10.79 7.45
CA PHE A 433 -9.66 9.51 8.03
C PHE A 433 -8.85 8.38 7.38
N VAL A 434 -8.77 7.26 8.06
CA VAL A 434 -8.19 6.01 7.57
C VAL A 434 -9.20 4.89 7.66
N THR A 435 -8.97 3.83 6.91
CA THR A 435 -9.74 2.59 7.04
C THR A 435 -9.16 1.72 8.13
N PRO A 436 -9.98 0.88 8.80
CA PRO A 436 -9.49 -0.15 9.70
C PRO A 436 -8.47 -1.07 9.03
N VAL A 437 -7.41 -1.40 9.75
CA VAL A 437 -6.30 -2.23 9.26
C VAL A 437 -6.29 -3.58 9.97
N PHE A 438 -6.45 -4.66 9.19
CA PHE A 438 -6.49 -6.04 9.68
C PHE A 438 -5.97 -7.00 8.60
N ASN A 439 -5.76 -8.25 8.96
CA ASN A 439 -5.40 -9.27 7.97
C ASN A 439 -6.56 -9.49 6.99
N GLY A 440 -6.38 -9.06 5.74
CA GLY A 440 -7.42 -9.07 4.71
C GLY A 440 -7.86 -7.66 4.27
N SER A 441 -7.42 -6.57 4.92
CA SER A 441 -7.77 -5.20 4.53
C SER A 441 -7.32 -4.86 3.10
N THR A 442 -6.17 -5.36 2.64
CA THR A 442 -5.73 -5.23 1.23
C THR A 442 -6.74 -5.87 0.27
N SER A 443 -7.21 -7.09 0.56
CA SER A 443 -8.20 -7.77 -0.26
C SER A 443 -9.56 -7.04 -0.25
N LEU A 444 -9.93 -6.46 0.88
CA LEU A 444 -11.16 -5.69 0.98
C LEU A 444 -11.10 -4.38 0.18
N ARG A 445 -9.93 -3.70 0.17
CA ARG A 445 -9.72 -2.52 -0.68
C ARG A 445 -9.83 -2.90 -2.16
N ASP A 446 -9.16 -3.95 -2.59
CA ASP A 446 -9.25 -4.45 -3.96
C ASP A 446 -10.70 -4.78 -4.34
N ALA A 447 -11.47 -5.37 -3.42
CA ALA A 447 -12.87 -5.67 -3.63
C ALA A 447 -13.72 -4.38 -3.80
N ALA A 448 -13.49 -3.37 -2.97
CA ALA A 448 -14.19 -2.09 -3.06
C ALA A 448 -13.97 -1.42 -4.43
N GLY A 449 -12.72 -1.39 -4.90
CA GLY A 449 -12.39 -0.88 -6.23
C GLY A 449 -12.98 -1.72 -7.36
N GLN A 450 -12.97 -3.05 -7.21
CA GLN A 450 -13.51 -3.97 -8.21
C GLN A 450 -15.01 -3.76 -8.45
N LEU A 451 -15.80 -3.42 -7.40
CA LEU A 451 -17.22 -3.11 -7.55
C LEU A 451 -17.47 -1.95 -8.52
N ILE A 452 -16.75 -0.82 -8.35
CA ILE A 452 -16.87 0.34 -9.26
C ILE A 452 -16.45 -0.04 -10.69
N GLU A 453 -15.34 -0.77 -10.84
CA GLU A 453 -14.85 -1.16 -12.15
C GLU A 453 -15.80 -2.11 -12.89
N ASP A 454 -16.37 -3.10 -12.20
CA ASP A 454 -17.26 -4.07 -12.84
C ASP A 454 -18.60 -3.46 -13.23
N VAL A 455 -19.13 -2.53 -12.43
CA VAL A 455 -20.32 -1.77 -12.80
C VAL A 455 -20.05 -0.90 -14.04
N THR A 456 -18.94 -0.15 -14.05
CA THR A 456 -18.53 0.68 -15.20
C THR A 456 -18.32 -0.17 -16.46
N LYS A 457 -17.70 -1.34 -16.32
CA LYS A 457 -17.50 -2.30 -17.40
C LYS A 457 -18.81 -2.95 -17.89
N ALA A 458 -19.74 -3.23 -16.98
CA ALA A 458 -21.08 -3.73 -17.33
C ALA A 458 -21.82 -2.74 -18.21
N VAL A 459 -21.81 -1.46 -17.84
CA VAL A 459 -22.41 -0.37 -18.62
C VAL A 459 -21.80 -0.27 -20.02
N ARG A 460 -20.46 -0.30 -20.14
CA ARG A 460 -19.76 -0.32 -21.44
C ARG A 460 -20.17 -1.50 -22.31
N ARG A 461 -20.52 -2.63 -21.69
CA ARG A 461 -21.02 -3.85 -22.35
C ARG A 461 -22.54 -3.85 -22.55
N LYS A 462 -23.22 -2.72 -22.28
CA LYS A 462 -24.66 -2.56 -22.38
C LYS A 462 -25.48 -3.55 -21.53
N LYS A 463 -24.93 -3.96 -20.39
CA LYS A 463 -25.65 -4.73 -19.37
C LYS A 463 -26.45 -3.80 -18.49
N THR A 464 -27.60 -4.27 -18.01
CA THR A 464 -28.38 -3.56 -16.98
C THR A 464 -27.73 -3.80 -15.62
N VAL A 465 -27.59 -2.73 -14.85
CA VAL A 465 -27.14 -2.77 -13.45
C VAL A 465 -28.37 -2.59 -12.58
N ASP A 466 -29.01 -3.69 -12.25
CA ASP A 466 -30.16 -3.79 -11.36
C ASP A 466 -29.79 -4.56 -10.07
N ASP A 467 -30.76 -4.73 -9.16
CA ASP A 467 -30.50 -5.40 -7.89
C ASP A 467 -30.02 -6.85 -8.07
N ALA A 468 -30.58 -7.57 -9.05
CA ALA A 468 -30.16 -8.94 -9.34
C ALA A 468 -28.70 -9.02 -9.86
N TYR A 469 -28.28 -8.02 -10.66
CA TYR A 469 -26.90 -7.89 -11.08
C TYR A 469 -25.99 -7.59 -9.89
N LEU A 470 -26.40 -6.69 -9.00
CA LEU A 470 -25.61 -6.30 -7.82
C LEU A 470 -25.51 -7.44 -6.80
N ASP A 471 -26.56 -8.24 -6.60
CA ASP A 471 -26.51 -9.45 -5.76
C ASP A 471 -25.45 -10.42 -6.28
N ALA A 472 -25.49 -10.74 -7.58
CA ALA A 472 -24.51 -11.62 -8.19
C ALA A 472 -23.08 -11.05 -8.15
N LEU A 473 -22.94 -9.72 -8.33
CA LEU A 473 -21.64 -9.05 -8.23
C LEU A 473 -21.06 -9.13 -6.81
N PHE A 474 -21.88 -8.96 -5.78
CA PHE A 474 -21.45 -9.06 -4.38
C PHE A 474 -20.97 -10.47 -4.05
N ASP A 475 -21.70 -11.50 -4.50
CA ASP A 475 -21.30 -12.89 -4.33
C ASP A 475 -19.97 -13.19 -5.06
N ASP A 476 -19.85 -12.75 -6.32
CA ASP A 476 -18.65 -12.95 -7.14
C ASP A 476 -17.40 -12.28 -6.52
N VAL A 477 -17.55 -11.02 -6.05
CA VAL A 477 -16.45 -10.25 -5.43
C VAL A 477 -16.08 -10.84 -4.07
N THR A 478 -17.06 -11.25 -3.25
CA THR A 478 -16.82 -11.95 -1.98
C THR A 478 -15.97 -13.20 -2.19
N ALA A 479 -16.37 -14.03 -3.17
CA ALA A 479 -15.66 -15.27 -3.49
C ALA A 479 -14.26 -15.00 -4.09
N LEU A 480 -14.13 -13.99 -4.98
CA LEU A 480 -12.86 -13.65 -5.64
C LEU A 480 -11.78 -13.24 -4.64
N TYR A 481 -12.15 -12.41 -3.68
CA TYR A 481 -11.24 -11.86 -2.67
C TYR A 481 -11.26 -12.62 -1.34
N ARG A 482 -12.02 -13.73 -1.26
CA ARG A 482 -12.16 -14.58 -0.06
C ARG A 482 -12.57 -13.80 1.19
N LEU A 483 -13.49 -12.85 1.04
CA LEU A 483 -13.89 -11.98 2.13
C LEU A 483 -14.75 -12.70 3.18
N ASP A 484 -15.24 -13.89 2.89
CA ASP A 484 -15.88 -14.82 3.83
C ASP A 484 -14.87 -15.54 4.76
N GLN A 485 -13.58 -15.40 4.49
CA GLN A 485 -12.47 -16.04 5.23
C GLN A 485 -11.59 -15.02 5.94
N THR A 486 -11.97 -13.74 5.98
CA THR A 486 -11.27 -12.71 6.73
C THR A 486 -11.40 -13.02 8.23
N THR A 487 -10.37 -13.62 8.77
CA THR A 487 -10.25 -13.82 10.22
C THR A 487 -9.68 -12.55 10.82
N GLY A 488 -10.42 -11.94 11.72
CA GLY A 488 -10.06 -10.71 12.40
C GLY A 488 -8.66 -10.74 13.02
N MET A 489 -8.19 -9.56 13.38
CA MET A 489 -6.92 -9.16 14.00
C MET A 489 -5.64 -9.83 13.48
N ALA A 490 -4.74 -9.01 12.99
CA ALA A 490 -3.34 -9.34 12.82
C ALA A 490 -2.77 -9.90 14.15
N GLY A 491 -2.53 -11.19 14.18
CA GLY A 491 -2.04 -11.88 15.37
C GLY A 491 -2.51 -13.31 15.31
N GLY A 492 -1.95 -14.06 14.38
CA GLY A 492 -1.98 -15.50 14.22
C GLY A 492 -2.80 -16.30 15.20
N SER A 493 -4.10 -16.39 15.05
CA SER A 493 -4.72 -17.66 15.38
C SER A 493 -4.14 -18.68 14.41
N LYS A 494 -3.40 -19.67 14.90
CA LYS A 494 -3.11 -20.87 14.11
C LYS A 494 -4.44 -21.29 13.51
N GLU A 495 -4.63 -21.10 12.20
CA GLU A 495 -5.75 -21.73 11.53
C GLU A 495 -5.73 -23.19 11.94
N ASP A 496 -6.75 -23.61 12.68
CA ASP A 496 -6.97 -25.03 12.88
C ASP A 496 -7.35 -25.58 11.50
N MET A 497 -6.32 -26.08 10.79
CA MET A 497 -6.47 -26.67 9.46
C MET A 497 -7.40 -27.87 9.49
N GLY A 498 -8.06 -28.08 10.62
CA GLY A 498 -8.94 -29.20 10.86
C GLY A 498 -8.20 -30.55 10.87
N PRO A 499 -8.92 -31.63 11.09
CA PRO A 499 -8.32 -32.96 11.08
C PRO A 499 -7.81 -33.31 9.70
N LEU A 500 -6.59 -33.87 9.63
CA LEU A 500 -5.95 -34.33 8.40
C LEU A 500 -6.95 -35.01 7.45
N PRO A 501 -6.96 -34.64 6.15
CA PRO A 501 -7.82 -35.27 5.15
C PRO A 501 -7.72 -36.81 5.17
N ALA A 502 -8.82 -37.48 4.88
CA ALA A 502 -8.87 -38.95 4.87
C ALA A 502 -7.78 -39.60 3.98
N ALA A 503 -7.46 -38.95 2.84
CA ALA A 503 -6.39 -39.38 1.95
C ALA A 503 -5.01 -39.33 2.60
N SER A 504 -4.70 -38.27 3.37
CA SER A 504 -3.44 -38.10 4.10
C SER A 504 -3.30 -39.14 5.22
N LYS A 505 -4.40 -39.42 5.95
CA LYS A 505 -4.45 -40.48 6.97
C LYS A 505 -4.21 -41.86 6.35
N ALA A 506 -4.80 -42.15 5.20
CA ALA A 506 -4.59 -43.42 4.49
C ALA A 506 -3.14 -43.56 4.01
N LEU A 507 -2.52 -42.51 3.49
CA LEU A 507 -1.11 -42.49 3.08
C LEU A 507 -0.17 -42.75 4.26
N LEU A 508 -0.40 -42.11 5.41
CA LEU A 508 0.38 -42.30 6.63
C LEU A 508 0.24 -43.76 7.15
N ALA A 509 -0.97 -44.33 7.08
CA ALA A 509 -1.20 -45.72 7.47
C ALA A 509 -0.46 -46.71 6.56
N VAL A 510 -0.50 -46.50 5.22
CA VAL A 510 0.26 -47.31 4.26
C VAL A 510 1.76 -47.22 4.51
N LEU A 511 2.27 -46.03 4.78
CA LEU A 511 3.68 -45.80 5.12
C LEU A 511 4.08 -46.58 6.38
N ALA A 512 3.29 -46.50 7.46
CA ALA A 512 3.52 -47.19 8.69
C ALA A 512 3.53 -48.73 8.50
N VAL A 513 2.56 -49.28 7.76
CA VAL A 513 2.50 -50.71 7.42
C VAL A 513 3.73 -51.12 6.63
N THR A 514 4.16 -50.33 5.66
CA THR A 514 5.36 -50.62 4.86
C THR A 514 6.61 -50.70 5.73
N TRP A 515 6.77 -49.79 6.69
CA TRP A 515 7.89 -49.83 7.64
C TRP A 515 7.88 -51.07 8.53
N VAL A 516 6.70 -51.46 9.00
CA VAL A 516 6.55 -52.68 9.81
C VAL A 516 6.96 -53.90 8.99
N LEU A 517 6.52 -54.00 7.74
CA LEU A 517 6.87 -55.12 6.85
C LEU A 517 8.39 -55.19 6.56
N ILE A 518 9.01 -54.02 6.36
CA ILE A 518 10.46 -53.90 6.16
C ILE A 518 11.19 -54.39 7.44
N GLY A 519 10.73 -53.97 8.61
CA GLY A 519 11.29 -54.42 9.91
C GLY A 519 11.19 -55.95 10.09
N ILE A 520 10.01 -56.51 9.82
CA ILE A 520 9.78 -57.97 9.88
C ILE A 520 10.71 -58.71 8.90
N TYR A 521 10.87 -58.17 7.68
CA TYR A 521 11.78 -58.78 6.70
C TYR A 521 13.23 -58.80 7.20
N PHE A 522 13.73 -57.72 7.77
CA PHE A 522 15.10 -57.66 8.31
C PHE A 522 15.29 -58.59 9.52
N VAL A 523 14.34 -58.68 10.43
CA VAL A 523 14.39 -59.59 11.56
C VAL A 523 14.41 -61.04 11.09
N ARG A 524 13.52 -61.42 10.15
CA ARG A 524 13.50 -62.77 9.53
C ARG A 524 14.80 -63.11 8.80
N ASP A 525 15.37 -62.19 8.03
CA ASP A 525 16.64 -62.40 7.34
C ASP A 525 17.80 -62.62 8.31
N LYS A 526 17.81 -61.88 9.45
CA LYS A 526 18.79 -62.03 10.50
C LYS A 526 18.68 -63.38 11.23
N ILE A 527 17.45 -63.81 11.55
CA ILE A 527 17.19 -65.12 12.18
C ILE A 527 17.58 -66.27 11.23
N ARG A 528 17.25 -66.17 9.95
CA ARG A 528 17.59 -67.16 8.92
C ARG A 528 19.10 -67.36 8.73
N LYS A 529 19.88 -66.26 8.90
CA LYS A 529 21.34 -66.27 8.83
C LYS A 529 22.00 -66.82 10.11
N SER A 530 21.34 -66.72 11.26
CA SER A 530 21.83 -67.22 12.53
C SER A 530 21.55 -68.73 12.72
N HIS A 531 20.63 -69.34 11.96
CA HIS A 531 20.29 -70.78 12.02
C HIS A 531 20.85 -71.58 10.87
N GLY A 532 21.65 -70.95 9.96
CA GLY A 532 22.26 -71.59 8.81
C GLY A 532 23.79 -71.64 8.83
N SER A 533 24.39 -71.50 10.02
CA SER A 533 25.84 -71.72 10.25
C SER A 533 26.06 -72.87 11.21
#